data_28b30474311a87eabc0caa153431c84d
#
_entry.id   28b30474311a87eabc0caa153431c84d
#
_cell.length_a   1.000
_cell.length_b   1.000
_cell.length_c   1.000
_cell.angle_alpha   90.00
_cell.angle_beta   90.00
_cell.angle_gamma   90.00
#
_symmetry.space_group_name_H-M   'P 1'
#
loop_
_entity.id
_entity.type
_entity.pdbx_description
1 polymer ?
#
loop_
_entity_poly.entity_id
_entity_poly.type
_entity_poly.pdbx_seq_one_letter_code
_entity_poly.pdbx_strand_id
1 'polypeptide(L)'
;MNTLVLVKIGNGTFEQWKKSFDDSAHMREKFSRDPMVGKVDDHTALVTVDVFDPAGMMEMFNSDEAKKIATEMGVERIPFKLQPMG
;
A
#
# COMPACT_ATOMS: atom_id res chain seq x y z
N MET A 1 -8.39 -1.60 11.76
CA MET A 1 -7.07 -1.46 11.10
C MET A 1 -5.97 -2.05 11.97
N ASN A 2 -5.09 -2.82 11.39
CA ASN A 2 -3.98 -3.40 12.12
C ASN A 2 -2.63 -3.08 11.48
N THR A 3 -2.63 -2.43 10.33
CA THR A 3 -1.41 -2.12 9.58
C THR A 3 -1.48 -0.71 9.03
N LEU A 4 -0.37 0.02 9.15
CA LEU A 4 -0.19 1.32 8.52
C LEU A 4 1.01 1.22 7.60
N VAL A 5 0.86 1.70 6.38
CA VAL A 5 1.94 1.73 5.40
C VAL A 5 2.23 3.17 5.00
N LEU A 6 3.46 3.60 5.21
CA LEU A 6 3.95 4.87 4.67
C LEU A 6 4.43 4.63 3.25
N VAL A 7 3.88 5.35 2.30
CA VAL A 7 4.22 5.19 0.88
C VAL A 7 4.93 6.45 0.40
N LYS A 8 6.15 6.29 -0.11
CA LYS A 8 6.91 7.36 -0.73
C LYS A 8 6.94 7.15 -2.23
N ILE A 9 6.59 8.19 -2.99
CA ILE A 9 6.46 8.12 -4.44
C ILE A 9 7.59 8.97 -5.05
N GLY A 10 8.64 8.30 -5.51
CA GLY A 10 9.83 8.98 -6.02
C GLY A 10 9.68 9.51 -7.45
N ASN A 11 8.83 8.86 -8.24
CA ASN A 11 8.68 9.19 -9.67
C ASN A 11 7.20 9.24 -10.03
N GLY A 12 6.54 10.32 -9.65
CA GLY A 12 5.12 10.51 -9.90
C GLY A 12 4.48 11.32 -8.77
N THR A 13 3.17 11.45 -8.84
CA THR A 13 2.41 12.21 -7.86
C THR A 13 1.48 11.29 -7.07
N PHE A 14 0.96 11.80 -5.95
CA PHE A 14 -0.03 11.09 -5.15
C PHE A 14 -1.23 10.66 -6.03
N GLU A 15 -1.73 11.55 -6.88
CA GLU A 15 -2.90 11.26 -7.72
C GLU A 15 -2.63 10.11 -8.69
N GLN A 16 -1.46 10.08 -9.28
CA GLN A 16 -1.06 8.98 -10.18
C GLN A 16 -0.94 7.66 -9.41
N TRP A 17 -0.32 7.70 -8.25
CA TRP A 17 -0.19 6.53 -7.39
C TRP A 17 -1.57 6.04 -6.92
N LYS A 18 -2.45 6.97 -6.51
CA LYS A 18 -3.79 6.63 -6.02
C LYS A 18 -4.60 5.92 -7.10
N LYS A 19 -4.49 6.36 -8.33
CA LYS A 19 -5.15 5.70 -9.46
C LYS A 19 -4.65 4.26 -9.61
N SER A 20 -3.35 4.07 -9.58
CA SER A 20 -2.75 2.73 -9.65
C SER A 20 -3.17 1.87 -8.45
N PHE A 21 -3.22 2.47 -7.27
CA PHE A 21 -3.68 1.80 -6.06
C PHE A 21 -5.13 1.30 -6.22
N ASP A 22 -6.02 2.15 -6.73
CA ASP A 22 -7.42 1.78 -6.94
C ASP A 22 -7.55 0.71 -8.02
N ASP A 23 -6.81 0.81 -9.11
CA ASP A 23 -6.84 -0.16 -10.20
C ASP A 23 -6.34 -1.54 -9.77
N SER A 24 -5.48 -1.61 -8.76
CA SER A 24 -4.93 -2.87 -8.24
C SER A 24 -5.64 -3.38 -6.99
N ALA A 25 -6.80 -2.82 -6.65
CA ALA A 25 -7.55 -3.22 -5.45
C ALA A 25 -7.83 -4.73 -5.41
N HIS A 26 -8.14 -5.33 -6.55
CA HIS A 26 -8.42 -6.76 -6.65
C HIS A 26 -7.27 -7.64 -6.16
N MET A 27 -6.04 -7.16 -6.22
CA MET A 27 -4.88 -7.91 -5.74
C MET A 27 -4.82 -7.96 -4.21
N ARG A 28 -5.28 -6.89 -3.55
CA ARG A 28 -5.20 -6.77 -2.10
C ARG A 28 -6.39 -7.37 -1.36
N GLU A 29 -7.55 -7.40 -2.00
CA GLU A 29 -8.80 -7.83 -1.36
C GLU A 29 -8.76 -9.28 -0.87
N LYS A 30 -7.88 -10.08 -1.43
CA LYS A 30 -7.70 -11.47 -1.02
C LYS A 30 -6.98 -11.61 0.32
N PHE A 31 -6.28 -10.57 0.76
CA PHE A 31 -5.39 -10.62 1.92
C PHE A 31 -5.71 -9.56 2.96
N SER A 32 -6.52 -8.56 2.60
CA SER A 32 -6.81 -7.42 3.46
C SER A 32 -8.17 -6.82 3.15
N ARG A 33 -8.64 -5.97 4.05
CA ARG A 33 -9.94 -5.28 3.91
C ARG A 33 -9.87 -3.89 4.50
N ASP A 34 -10.87 -3.08 4.15
CA ASP A 34 -11.11 -1.73 4.71
C ASP A 34 -9.90 -0.82 4.58
N PRO A 35 -9.32 -0.66 3.38
CA PRO A 35 -8.21 0.26 3.20
C PRO A 35 -8.67 1.70 3.31
N MET A 36 -7.89 2.52 4.01
CA MET A 36 -8.06 3.97 4.03
C MET A 36 -6.77 4.62 3.57
N VAL A 37 -6.89 5.55 2.65
CA VAL A 37 -5.75 6.26 2.08
C VAL A 37 -5.80 7.73 2.49
N GLY A 38 -4.69 8.23 3.03
CA GLY A 38 -4.51 9.64 3.33
C GLY A 38 -3.38 10.22 2.51
N LYS A 39 -3.59 11.44 1.99
CA LYS A 39 -2.54 12.18 1.31
C LYS A 39 -1.76 12.98 2.33
N VAL A 40 -0.43 12.78 2.37
CA VAL A 40 0.46 13.60 3.20
C VAL A 40 0.94 14.81 2.38
N ASP A 41 1.46 14.54 1.19
CA ASP A 41 1.84 15.56 0.21
C ASP A 41 1.81 14.94 -1.19
N ASP A 42 2.28 15.66 -2.20
CA ASP A 42 2.23 15.19 -3.60
C ASP A 42 3.03 13.90 -3.84
N HIS A 43 3.95 13.57 -2.95
CA HIS A 43 4.84 12.42 -3.10
C HIS A 43 4.79 11.45 -1.91
N THR A 44 3.82 11.62 -1.02
CA THR A 44 3.71 10.79 0.18
C THR A 44 2.27 10.46 0.50
N ALA A 45 2.00 9.20 0.77
CA ALA A 45 0.69 8.73 1.17
C ALA A 45 0.78 7.86 2.42
N LEU A 46 -0.33 7.77 3.14
CA LEU A 46 -0.49 6.82 4.25
C LEU A 46 -1.66 5.91 3.91
N VAL A 47 -1.48 4.62 4.16
CA VAL A 47 -2.53 3.63 3.99
C VAL A 47 -2.72 2.89 5.30
N THR A 48 -3.96 2.85 5.80
CA THR A 48 -4.33 1.97 6.92
C THR A 48 -5.22 0.87 6.38
N VAL A 49 -5.04 -0.34 6.87
CA VAL A 49 -5.74 -1.51 6.34
C VAL A 49 -5.78 -2.62 7.39
N ASP A 50 -6.80 -3.48 7.31
CA ASP A 50 -6.84 -4.72 8.08
C ASP A 50 -6.27 -5.84 7.22
N VAL A 51 -5.11 -6.33 7.58
CA VAL A 51 -4.49 -7.47 6.91
C VAL A 51 -4.84 -8.73 7.70
N PHE A 52 -5.58 -9.65 7.06
CA PHE A 52 -5.98 -10.91 7.68
C PHE A 52 -5.14 -12.09 7.19
N ASP A 53 -4.35 -11.89 6.13
CA ASP A 53 -3.40 -12.89 5.63
C ASP A 53 -2.05 -12.22 5.33
N PRO A 54 -1.22 -12.01 6.36
CA PRO A 54 0.08 -11.33 6.18
C PRO A 54 1.02 -12.05 5.21
N ALA A 55 1.03 -13.38 5.24
CA ALA A 55 1.89 -14.16 4.35
C ALA A 55 1.49 -13.98 2.90
N GLY A 56 0.18 -14.05 2.59
CA GLY A 56 -0.32 -13.82 1.25
C GLY A 56 -0.08 -12.40 0.78
N MET A 57 -0.23 -11.41 1.66
CA MET A 57 0.05 -10.02 1.33
C MET A 57 1.52 -9.82 0.96
N MET A 58 2.43 -10.44 1.70
CA MET A 58 3.87 -10.35 1.40
C MET A 58 4.19 -10.99 0.05
N GLU A 59 3.60 -12.13 -0.25
CA GLU A 59 3.76 -12.77 -1.56
C GLU A 59 3.26 -11.87 -2.69
N MET A 60 2.13 -11.20 -2.47
CA MET A 60 1.57 -10.27 -3.46
C MET A 60 2.53 -9.11 -3.73
N PHE A 61 3.11 -8.50 -2.68
CA PHE A 61 4.08 -7.43 -2.85
C PHE A 61 5.37 -7.89 -3.53
N ASN A 62 5.71 -9.16 -3.42
CA ASN A 62 6.88 -9.74 -4.08
C ASN A 62 6.58 -10.27 -5.49
N SER A 63 5.32 -10.16 -5.94
CA SER A 63 4.95 -10.56 -7.30
C SER A 63 5.58 -9.63 -8.34
N ASP A 64 5.76 -10.13 -9.55
CA ASP A 64 6.35 -9.35 -10.65
C ASP A 64 5.51 -8.12 -10.96
N GLU A 65 4.19 -8.27 -10.94
CA GLU A 65 3.26 -7.16 -11.22
C GLU A 65 3.40 -6.04 -10.19
N ALA A 66 3.43 -6.37 -8.90
CA ALA A 66 3.57 -5.38 -7.84
C ALA A 66 4.94 -4.69 -7.90
N LYS A 67 6.00 -5.44 -8.17
CA LYS A 67 7.35 -4.90 -8.31
C LYS A 67 7.46 -3.97 -9.51
N LYS A 68 6.80 -4.31 -10.61
CA LYS A 68 6.79 -3.47 -11.81
C LYS A 68 6.14 -2.11 -11.51
N ILE A 69 4.99 -2.11 -10.85
CA ILE A 69 4.30 -0.88 -10.47
C ILE A 69 5.19 -0.03 -9.56
N ALA A 70 5.80 -0.65 -8.56
CA ALA A 70 6.67 0.05 -7.62
C ALA A 70 7.90 0.65 -8.32
N THR A 71 8.49 -0.08 -9.27
CA THR A 71 9.65 0.38 -10.02
C THR A 71 9.30 1.56 -10.92
N GLU A 72 8.18 1.49 -11.63
CA GLU A 72 7.75 2.53 -12.56
C GLU A 72 7.49 3.87 -11.85
N MET A 73 6.93 3.82 -10.65
CA MET A 73 6.60 5.02 -9.88
C MET A 73 7.63 5.37 -8.81
N GLY A 74 8.68 4.58 -8.67
CA GLY A 74 9.67 4.78 -7.62
C GLY A 74 9.06 4.67 -6.23
N VAL A 75 8.15 3.73 -6.03
CA VAL A 75 7.42 3.58 -4.77
C VAL A 75 8.25 2.85 -3.74
N GLU A 76 8.35 3.44 -2.56
CA GLU A 76 8.94 2.81 -1.37
C GLU A 76 7.83 2.66 -0.33
N ARG A 77 7.67 1.47 0.20
CA ARG A 77 6.66 1.16 1.21
C ARG A 77 7.33 0.83 2.54
N ILE A 78 6.87 1.49 3.60
CA ILE A 78 7.37 1.24 4.96
C ILE A 78 6.18 0.78 5.80
N PRO A 79 6.05 -0.53 6.05
CA PRO A 79 4.92 -1.04 6.83
C PRO A 79 5.15 -0.93 8.32
N PHE A 80 4.09 -0.65 9.05
CA PHE A 80 4.07 -0.62 10.51
C PHE A 80 2.91 -1.46 10.99
N LYS A 81 3.18 -2.38 11.89
CA LYS A 81 2.12 -3.16 12.53
C LYS A 81 1.58 -2.37 13.71
N LEU A 82 0.28 -2.12 13.71
CA LEU A 82 -0.37 -1.37 14.76
C LEU A 82 -0.81 -2.31 15.88
N GLN A 83 -0.49 -1.95 17.11
CA GLN A 83 -0.92 -2.71 18.29
C GLN A 83 -1.83 -1.82 19.14
N PRO A 84 -2.97 -2.34 19.59
CA PRO A 84 -3.85 -1.56 20.45
C PRO A 84 -3.15 -1.25 21.79
N MET A 85 -3.37 -0.03 22.25
CA MET A 85 -2.78 0.49 23.48
C MET A 85 -3.77 0.43 24.63
N GLY A 86 -4.57 -0.51 24.67
CA GLY A 86 -5.58 -0.50 25.69
C GLY A 86 -5.65 -1.69 26.58
#